data_80272fb191b1e9978050be2e594cc841
#
_entry.id   80272fb191b1e9978050be2e594cc841
#
_cell.length_a   1.000
_cell.length_b   1.000
_cell.length_c   1.000
_cell.angle_alpha   90.00
_cell.angle_beta   90.00
_cell.angle_gamma   90.00
#
_symmetry.space_group_name_H-M   'P 1'
#
loop_
_entity.id
_entity.type
_entity.pdbx_description
1 polymer ?
#
loop_
_entity_poly.entity_id
_entity_poly.type
_entity_poly.pdbx_seq_one_letter_code
_entity_poly.pdbx_strand_id
1 'polypeptide(L)'
;MKIHGEFVLRDIVDEIVAVPVGETALQFHGMIMLNQVSRIIWQCLQTETDLPTIVKAVTDAFDVSAQEAETDILEFLDQLRAAQLLEE
;
A
#
# COMPACT_ATOMS: atom_id res chain seq x y z
N MET A 1 -2.11 -11.39 3.95
CA MET A 1 -1.27 -10.24 4.31
C MET A 1 -2.09 -8.97 4.43
N LYS A 2 -1.69 -8.08 5.29
CA LYS A 2 -2.33 -6.79 5.49
C LYS A 2 -1.35 -5.80 6.11
N ILE A 3 -1.72 -4.52 6.11
CA ILE A 3 -0.90 -3.48 6.74
C ILE A 3 -0.89 -3.67 8.26
N HIS A 4 0.31 -3.54 8.84
CA HIS A 4 0.49 -3.47 10.29
C HIS A 4 0.48 -2.01 10.73
N GLY A 5 -0.43 -1.68 11.65
CA GLY A 5 -0.54 -0.32 12.16
C GLY A 5 -1.71 0.43 11.57
N GLU A 6 -1.90 1.65 12.06
CA GLU A 6 -3.00 2.53 11.63
C GLU A 6 -2.46 3.77 10.95
N PHE A 7 -3.01 4.05 9.78
CA PHE A 7 -2.61 5.18 8.95
C PHE A 7 -3.85 5.86 8.39
N VAL A 8 -3.73 7.15 8.12
CA VAL A 8 -4.76 7.92 7.41
C VAL A 8 -4.16 8.39 6.09
N LEU A 9 -4.91 8.22 5.00
CA LEU A 9 -4.48 8.73 3.70
C LEU A 9 -4.86 10.19 3.58
N ARG A 10 -3.93 10.99 3.06
CA ARG A 10 -4.13 12.41 2.80
C ARG A 10 -3.76 12.71 1.36
N ASP A 11 -4.62 13.47 0.69
CA ASP A 11 -4.33 14.01 -0.63
C ASP A 11 -3.79 15.43 -0.44
N ILE A 12 -2.53 15.64 -0.79
CA ILE A 12 -1.88 16.94 -0.66
C ILE A 12 -1.44 17.38 -2.05
N VAL A 13 -2.21 18.27 -2.65
CA VAL A 13 -2.03 18.73 -4.03
C VAL A 13 -2.05 17.51 -4.95
N ASP A 14 -0.96 17.14 -5.60
CA ASP A 14 -0.92 16.00 -6.50
C ASP A 14 -0.30 14.76 -5.86
N GLU A 15 -0.19 14.75 -4.53
CA GLU A 15 0.46 13.66 -3.81
C GLU A 15 -0.51 12.98 -2.85
N ILE A 16 -0.29 11.68 -2.65
CA ILE A 16 -1.04 10.88 -1.70
C ILE A 16 -0.07 10.44 -0.63
N VAL A 17 -0.42 10.65 0.64
CA VAL A 17 0.46 10.35 1.77
C VAL A 17 -0.29 9.47 2.76
N ALA A 18 0.36 8.41 3.24
CA ALA A 18 -0.14 7.66 4.38
C ALA A 18 0.56 8.19 5.64
N VAL A 19 -0.24 8.70 6.57
CA VAL A 19 0.25 9.33 7.80
C VAL A 19 -0.08 8.42 8.98
N PRO A 20 0.90 8.00 9.80
CA PRO A 20 0.62 7.17 10.95
C PRO A 20 -0.19 7.92 12.00
N VAL A 21 -1.11 7.22 12.67
CA VAL A 21 -1.94 7.79 13.73
C VAL A 21 -1.91 6.87 14.96
N GLY A 22 -2.33 7.40 16.10
CA GLY A 22 -2.41 6.63 17.34
C GLY A 22 -1.06 6.07 17.75
N GLU A 23 -1.04 4.83 18.22
CA GLU A 23 0.18 4.16 18.65
C GLU A 23 1.17 3.98 17.52
N THR A 24 0.69 3.84 16.29
CA THR A 24 1.56 3.70 15.12
C THR A 24 2.45 4.93 14.97
N ALA A 25 1.94 6.13 15.27
CA ALA A 25 2.72 7.36 15.22
C ALA A 25 3.86 7.40 16.23
N LEU A 26 3.78 6.61 17.29
CA LEU A 26 4.84 6.51 18.29
C LEU A 26 5.96 5.57 17.83
N GLN A 27 5.65 4.61 16.99
CA GLN A 27 6.58 3.56 16.56
C GLN A 27 7.15 3.81 15.18
N PHE A 28 6.39 4.43 14.29
CA PHE A 28 6.80 4.72 12.93
C PHE A 28 6.93 6.22 12.73
N HIS A 29 8.15 6.67 12.47
CA HIS A 29 8.44 8.10 12.27
C HIS A 29 8.54 8.40 10.80
N GLY A 30 7.59 9.16 10.29
CA GLY A 30 7.59 9.57 8.90
C GLY A 30 6.26 9.32 8.22
N MET A 31 6.28 9.46 6.89
CA MET A 31 5.11 9.28 6.04
C MET A 31 5.47 8.38 4.87
N ILE A 32 4.48 7.71 4.32
CA ILE A 32 4.67 6.87 3.15
C ILE A 32 4.02 7.57 1.97
N MET A 33 4.83 7.86 0.94
CA MET A 33 4.34 8.47 -0.29
C MET A 33 3.74 7.39 -1.19
N LEU A 34 2.55 7.66 -1.70
CA LEU A 34 1.83 6.74 -2.58
C LEU A 34 1.56 7.40 -3.92
N ASN A 35 1.52 6.59 -4.97
CA ASN A 35 0.99 7.00 -6.26
C ASN A 35 -0.40 6.35 -6.43
N GLN A 36 -1.02 6.52 -7.60
CA GLN A 36 -2.36 5.98 -7.83
C GLN A 36 -2.39 4.45 -7.77
N VAL A 37 -1.34 3.79 -8.24
CA VAL A 37 -1.24 2.32 -8.20
C VAL A 37 -1.06 1.84 -6.76
N SER A 38 -0.09 2.40 -6.04
CA SER A 38 0.16 1.98 -4.65
C SER A 38 -1.00 2.33 -3.72
N ARG A 39 -1.81 3.33 -4.07
CA ARG A 39 -3.04 3.62 -3.34
C ARG A 39 -4.02 2.43 -3.41
N ILE A 40 -4.19 1.85 -4.58
CA ILE A 40 -5.05 0.67 -4.77
C ILE A 40 -4.51 -0.50 -3.93
N ILE A 41 -3.19 -0.73 -3.99
CA ILE A 41 -2.54 -1.78 -3.20
C ILE A 41 -2.78 -1.55 -1.70
N TRP A 42 -2.58 -0.33 -1.25
CA TRP A 42 -2.79 0.06 0.14
C TRP A 42 -4.21 -0.21 0.60
N GLN A 43 -5.20 0.13 -0.24
CA GLN A 43 -6.61 -0.10 0.08
C GLN A 43 -6.92 -1.59 0.21
N CYS A 44 -6.34 -2.42 -0.65
CA CYS A 44 -6.49 -3.88 -0.53
C CYS A 44 -5.92 -4.40 0.79
N LEU A 45 -4.82 -3.82 1.25
CA LEU A 45 -4.12 -4.27 2.46
C LEU A 45 -4.76 -3.78 3.76
N GLN A 46 -5.86 -3.06 3.70
CA GLN A 46 -6.59 -2.65 4.91
C GLN A 46 -7.31 -3.83 5.57
N THR A 47 -7.56 -4.89 4.82
CA THR A 47 -8.09 -6.15 5.32
C THR A 47 -7.19 -7.27 4.82
N GLU A 48 -7.33 -8.46 5.39
CA GLU A 48 -6.55 -9.62 4.95
C GLU A 48 -6.77 -9.87 3.46
N THR A 49 -5.68 -9.98 2.70
CA THR A 49 -5.74 -10.16 1.25
C THR A 49 -4.57 -11.02 0.76
N ASP A 50 -4.54 -11.28 -0.53
CA ASP A 50 -3.47 -12.05 -1.17
C ASP A 50 -3.04 -11.40 -2.49
N LEU A 51 -1.94 -11.88 -3.04
CA LEU A 51 -1.38 -11.31 -4.26
C LEU A 51 -2.34 -11.38 -5.46
N PRO A 52 -3.00 -12.50 -5.76
CA PRO A 52 -3.94 -12.54 -6.89
C PRO A 52 -5.07 -11.52 -6.77
N THR A 53 -5.58 -11.30 -5.57
CA THR A 53 -6.64 -10.32 -5.33
C THR A 53 -6.14 -8.90 -5.60
N ILE A 54 -4.93 -8.58 -5.15
CA ILE A 54 -4.33 -7.27 -5.37
C ILE A 54 -4.06 -7.05 -6.86
N VAL A 55 -3.53 -8.06 -7.57
CA VAL A 55 -3.29 -7.98 -9.02
C VAL A 55 -4.59 -7.65 -9.74
N LYS A 56 -5.68 -8.36 -9.41
CA LYS A 56 -6.97 -8.10 -10.02
C LYS A 56 -7.45 -6.68 -9.79
N ALA A 57 -7.31 -6.18 -8.57
CA ALA A 57 -7.73 -4.81 -8.24
C ALA A 57 -6.96 -3.78 -9.08
N VAL A 58 -5.67 -3.97 -9.27
CA VAL A 58 -4.84 -3.06 -10.06
C VAL A 58 -5.19 -3.14 -11.54
N THR A 59 -5.33 -4.35 -12.09
CA THR A 59 -5.67 -4.51 -13.51
C THR A 59 -7.09 -4.07 -13.84
N ASP A 60 -8.01 -4.12 -12.88
CA ASP A 60 -9.36 -3.58 -13.06
C ASP A 60 -9.36 -2.04 -13.06
N ALA A 61 -8.44 -1.43 -12.34
CA ALA A 61 -8.38 0.03 -12.20
C ALA A 61 -7.51 0.70 -13.27
N PHE A 62 -6.53 0.00 -13.82
CA PHE A 62 -5.56 0.57 -14.76
C PHE A 62 -5.37 -0.35 -15.95
N ASP A 63 -5.07 0.25 -17.10
CA ASP A 63 -4.80 -0.49 -18.34
C ASP A 63 -3.33 -0.98 -18.34
N VAL A 64 -3.07 -1.99 -17.53
CA VAL A 64 -1.76 -2.61 -17.41
C VAL A 64 -1.92 -4.13 -17.47
N SER A 65 -0.87 -4.83 -17.89
CA SER A 65 -0.88 -6.29 -17.90
C SER A 65 -0.78 -6.82 -16.46
N ALA A 66 -1.23 -8.06 -16.27
CA ALA A 66 -1.09 -8.72 -14.98
C ALA A 66 0.37 -8.82 -14.55
N GLN A 67 1.28 -9.03 -15.49
CA GLN A 67 2.70 -9.13 -15.22
C GLN A 67 3.28 -7.81 -14.74
N GLU A 68 2.92 -6.70 -15.38
CA GLU A 68 3.36 -5.37 -14.95
C GLU A 68 2.81 -5.04 -13.57
N ALA A 69 1.52 -5.33 -13.35
CA ALA A 69 0.88 -5.11 -12.06
C ALA A 69 1.59 -5.90 -10.96
N GLU A 70 1.88 -7.17 -11.20
CA GLU A 70 2.56 -8.02 -10.22
C GLU A 70 3.93 -7.48 -9.87
N THR A 71 4.70 -7.02 -10.85
CA THR A 71 6.02 -6.43 -10.61
C THR A 71 5.92 -5.20 -9.69
N ASP A 72 5.00 -4.29 -10.00
CA ASP A 72 4.81 -3.08 -9.21
C ASP A 72 4.34 -3.40 -7.79
N ILE A 73 3.43 -4.36 -7.67
CA ILE A 73 2.90 -4.79 -6.37
C ILE A 73 4.01 -5.37 -5.51
N LEU A 74 4.82 -6.27 -6.08
CA LEU A 74 5.90 -6.91 -5.32
C LEU A 74 6.94 -5.90 -4.85
N GLU A 75 7.27 -4.91 -5.66
CA GLU A 75 8.19 -3.85 -5.25
C GLU A 75 7.62 -3.06 -4.06
N PHE A 76 6.34 -2.72 -4.11
CA PHE A 76 5.70 -1.98 -3.02
C PHE A 76 5.62 -2.82 -1.74
N LEU A 77 5.28 -4.10 -1.87
CA LEU A 77 5.24 -5.00 -0.71
C LEU A 77 6.62 -5.13 -0.07
N ASP A 78 7.68 -5.18 -0.87
CA ASP A 78 9.05 -5.23 -0.34
C ASP A 78 9.40 -3.96 0.45
N GLN A 79 8.95 -2.80 -0.02
CA GLN A 79 9.13 -1.55 0.74
C GLN A 79 8.40 -1.61 2.08
N LEU A 80 7.19 -2.15 2.11
CA LEU A 80 6.44 -2.29 3.35
C LEU A 80 7.10 -3.28 4.30
N ARG A 81 7.64 -4.39 3.78
CA ARG A 81 8.37 -5.36 4.61
C ARG A 81 9.61 -4.74 5.24
N ALA A 82 10.37 -3.98 4.45
CA ALA A 82 11.57 -3.31 4.94
C ALA A 82 11.25 -2.31 6.05
N ALA A 83 10.08 -1.71 6.01
CA ALA A 83 9.60 -0.78 7.04
C ALA A 83 8.87 -1.50 8.19
N GLN A 84 8.74 -2.82 8.12
CA GLN A 84 8.03 -3.64 9.11
C GLN A 84 6.55 -3.28 9.22
N LEU A 85 5.94 -2.94 8.10
CA LEU A 85 4.54 -2.52 8.02
C LEU A 85 3.63 -3.56 7.37
N LEU A 86 4.13 -4.74 7.07
CA LEU A 86 3.35 -5.78 6.42
C LEU A 86 3.23 -7.00 7.33
N GLU A 87 1.98 -7.38 7.63
CA GLU A 87 1.66 -8.63 8.34
C GLU A 87 1.38 -9.71 7.31
N GLU A 88 2.04 -10.83 7.44
CA GLU A 88 1.90 -11.94 6.49
C GLU A 88 1.32 -13.20 7.07
#